data_b6c3ce69e18f3eb878f8176d32621ece
#
_entry.id   b6c3ce69e18f3eb878f8176d32621ece
#
_cell.length_a   1.000
_cell.length_b   1.000
_cell.length_c   1.000
_cell.angle_alpha   90.00
_cell.angle_beta   90.00
_cell.angle_gamma   90.00
#
_symmetry.space_group_name_H-M   'P 1'
#
loop_
_entity.id
_entity.type
_entity.pdbx_description
1 polymer ?
#
loop_
_entity_poly.entity_id
_entity_poly.type
_entity_poly.pdbx_seq_one_letter_code
_entity_poly.pdbx_strand_id
1 'polypeptide(L)'
;MVLTGSIPFPAFANPQGGTVTDGTATIEHSGNRVDVYQATDRAVIDWRSFSIAPGETTQFHQPSAGSIALNRVTGADPSHIFGTLRANGRVFLINPNGIMFGAGSRVDVSGLVATTSDIRNEDFMAGRMEFSIPSLNPQAGVVNEGEISIGDAGYAALVAPHVRNSGVINARLGRVTLGAADAFAIDL
;
A
#
# COMPACT_ATOMS: atom_id res chain seq x y z
N MET A 1 6.85 -21.38 -34.22
CA MET A 1 5.98 -20.19 -34.17
C MET A 1 5.51 -20.06 -32.72
N VAL A 2 6.18 -19.25 -31.93
CA VAL A 2 5.86 -19.05 -30.50
C VAL A 2 4.87 -17.88 -30.43
N LEU A 3 3.63 -18.16 -30.07
CA LEU A 3 2.66 -17.12 -29.74
C LEU A 3 3.05 -16.53 -28.39
N THR A 4 3.65 -15.35 -28.40
CA THR A 4 3.77 -14.51 -27.20
C THR A 4 2.38 -13.89 -26.93
N GLY A 5 1.59 -14.57 -26.12
CA GLY A 5 0.35 -14.02 -25.61
C GLY A 5 0.68 -12.86 -24.65
N SER A 6 0.55 -11.63 -25.14
CA SER A 6 0.49 -10.47 -24.25
C SER A 6 -0.79 -10.58 -23.44
N ILE A 7 -0.68 -10.74 -22.12
CA ILE A 7 -1.81 -10.58 -21.21
C ILE A 7 -2.21 -9.11 -21.33
N PRO A 8 -3.44 -8.78 -21.78
CA PRO A 8 -3.87 -7.39 -21.81
C PRO A 8 -4.01 -6.92 -20.36
N PHE A 9 -3.13 -6.03 -19.92
CA PHE A 9 -3.39 -5.25 -18.72
C PHE A 9 -4.69 -4.46 -18.95
N PRO A 10 -5.61 -4.41 -17.99
CA PRO A 10 -6.75 -3.51 -18.11
C PRO A 10 -6.21 -2.09 -18.35
N ALA A 11 -6.87 -1.34 -19.24
CA ALA A 11 -6.40 -0.07 -19.76
C ALA A 11 -6.15 1.00 -18.67
N PHE A 12 -6.67 0.80 -17.46
CA PHE A 12 -6.42 1.60 -16.25
C PHE A 12 -6.54 0.68 -15.03
N ALA A 13 -5.45 0.53 -14.30
CA ALA A 13 -5.41 -0.31 -13.09
C ALA A 13 -5.29 0.53 -11.81
N ASN A 14 -5.14 1.87 -11.90
CA ASN A 14 -5.10 2.76 -10.74
C ASN A 14 -6.21 2.43 -9.73
N PRO A 15 -6.04 2.70 -8.43
CA PRO A 15 -7.01 2.40 -7.40
C PRO A 15 -8.43 2.82 -7.77
N GLN A 16 -9.42 1.94 -7.56
CA GLN A 16 -10.80 2.13 -7.98
C GLN A 16 -11.78 2.03 -6.80
N GLY A 17 -12.86 2.81 -6.89
CA GLY A 17 -13.97 2.75 -5.93
C GLY A 17 -13.57 3.18 -4.53
N GLY A 18 -12.70 4.17 -4.40
CA GLY A 18 -12.26 4.71 -3.13
C GLY A 18 -13.38 5.42 -2.39
N THR A 19 -13.56 5.08 -1.11
CA THR A 19 -14.49 5.73 -0.18
C THR A 19 -13.75 6.07 1.10
N VAL A 20 -13.75 7.35 1.47
CA VAL A 20 -13.16 7.78 2.74
C VAL A 20 -14.14 7.43 3.86
N THR A 21 -13.72 6.54 4.77
CA THR A 21 -14.55 6.05 5.87
C THR A 21 -14.25 6.74 7.19
N ASP A 22 -13.02 7.21 7.38
CA ASP A 22 -12.60 8.01 8.54
C ASP A 22 -11.57 9.06 8.14
N GLY A 23 -11.55 10.17 8.85
CA GLY A 23 -10.75 11.34 8.50
C GLY A 23 -11.35 12.10 7.32
N THR A 24 -10.51 12.89 6.64
CA THR A 24 -10.95 13.71 5.49
C THR A 24 -9.93 13.64 4.38
N ALA A 25 -10.39 13.23 3.20
CA ALA A 25 -9.59 13.24 1.98
C ALA A 25 -10.49 13.41 0.75
N THR A 26 -9.89 13.89 -0.35
CA THR A 26 -10.52 13.95 -1.67
C THR A 26 -9.73 13.10 -2.65
N ILE A 27 -10.41 12.39 -3.53
CA ILE A 27 -9.80 11.50 -4.51
C ILE A 27 -10.10 12.03 -5.90
N GLU A 28 -9.08 12.27 -6.69
CA GLU A 28 -9.18 12.78 -8.06
C GLU A 28 -8.54 11.79 -9.04
N HIS A 29 -9.25 11.48 -10.12
CA HIS A 29 -8.78 10.62 -11.20
C HIS A 29 -8.53 11.46 -12.44
N SER A 30 -7.32 11.42 -12.99
CA SER A 30 -6.94 12.16 -14.19
C SER A 30 -6.04 11.32 -15.09
N GLY A 31 -6.62 10.74 -16.14
CA GLY A 31 -5.89 9.87 -17.08
C GLY A 31 -5.24 8.69 -16.36
N ASN A 32 -3.92 8.60 -16.43
CA ASN A 32 -3.12 7.55 -15.78
C ASN A 32 -2.70 7.90 -14.35
N ARG A 33 -3.38 8.84 -13.69
CA ARG A 33 -3.03 9.32 -12.37
C ARG A 33 -4.23 9.34 -11.43
N VAL A 34 -3.98 8.98 -10.18
CA VAL A 34 -4.87 9.19 -9.05
C VAL A 34 -4.17 10.07 -8.03
N ASP A 35 -4.79 11.17 -7.65
CA ASP A 35 -4.34 12.04 -6.58
C ASP A 35 -5.30 11.94 -5.39
N VAL A 36 -4.74 11.73 -4.20
CA VAL A 36 -5.46 11.69 -2.94
C VAL A 36 -5.00 12.87 -2.09
N TYR A 37 -5.87 13.83 -1.86
CA TYR A 37 -5.61 15.01 -1.03
C TYR A 37 -6.17 14.78 0.36
N GLN A 38 -5.32 14.40 1.30
CA GLN A 38 -5.67 14.16 2.69
C GLN A 38 -5.58 15.46 3.48
N ALA A 39 -6.65 15.79 4.22
CA ALA A 39 -6.73 17.02 5.01
C ALA A 39 -6.49 16.80 6.51
N THR A 40 -6.65 15.57 7.01
CA THR A 40 -6.43 15.19 8.41
C THR A 40 -5.15 14.37 8.57
N ASP A 41 -4.57 14.33 9.77
CA ASP A 41 -3.34 13.56 10.05
C ASP A 41 -3.50 12.05 9.81
N ARG A 42 -4.73 11.54 10.00
CA ARG A 42 -5.09 10.16 9.66
C ARG A 42 -6.33 10.15 8.80
N ALA A 43 -6.34 9.27 7.81
CA ALA A 43 -7.51 8.97 7.00
C ALA A 43 -7.58 7.48 6.70
N VAL A 44 -8.78 6.94 6.65
CA VAL A 44 -9.06 5.56 6.22
C VAL A 44 -9.83 5.64 4.91
N ILE A 45 -9.32 4.93 3.91
CA ILE A 45 -9.92 4.86 2.58
C ILE A 45 -10.11 3.39 2.23
N ASP A 46 -11.35 3.00 2.04
CA ASP A 46 -11.70 1.68 1.54
C ASP A 46 -11.76 1.72 0.01
N TRP A 47 -11.03 0.81 -0.62
CA TRP A 47 -10.95 0.69 -2.08
C TRP A 47 -11.56 -0.62 -2.54
N ARG A 48 -12.26 -0.61 -3.67
CA ARG A 48 -12.66 -1.85 -4.34
C ARG A 48 -11.45 -2.61 -4.86
N SER A 49 -10.46 -1.91 -5.43
CA SER A 49 -9.17 -2.45 -5.86
C SER A 49 -8.08 -1.40 -5.73
N PHE A 50 -6.87 -1.84 -5.42
CA PHE A 50 -5.70 -0.97 -5.33
C PHE A 50 -4.56 -1.60 -6.12
N SER A 51 -4.47 -1.28 -7.39
CA SER A 51 -3.38 -1.68 -8.28
C SER A 51 -2.88 -0.45 -9.03
N ILE A 52 -1.65 -0.49 -9.57
CA ILE A 52 -1.05 0.59 -10.33
C ILE A 52 -0.31 -0.04 -11.51
N ALA A 53 -0.79 0.15 -12.74
CA ALA A 53 -0.16 -0.41 -13.92
C ALA A 53 1.15 0.33 -14.28
N PRO A 54 2.02 -0.27 -15.12
CA PRO A 54 3.17 0.43 -15.65
C PRO A 54 2.78 1.75 -16.32
N GLY A 55 3.48 2.84 -15.97
CA GLY A 55 3.19 4.18 -16.47
C GLY A 55 2.06 4.92 -15.74
N GLU A 56 1.39 4.27 -14.80
CA GLU A 56 0.41 4.92 -13.91
C GLU A 56 1.06 5.42 -12.62
N THR A 57 0.42 6.41 -12.01
CA THR A 57 0.86 6.99 -10.73
C THR A 57 -0.31 7.19 -9.79
N THR A 58 -0.14 6.74 -8.55
CA THR A 58 -0.99 7.12 -7.43
C THR A 58 -0.18 7.98 -6.47
N GLN A 59 -0.67 9.19 -6.18
CA GLN A 59 0.00 10.19 -5.36
C GLN A 59 -0.86 10.59 -4.18
N PHE A 60 -0.30 10.53 -2.98
CA PHE A 60 -0.91 11.06 -1.75
C PHE A 60 -0.29 12.41 -1.42
N HIS A 61 -1.14 13.40 -1.21
CA HIS A 61 -0.82 14.72 -0.70
C HIS A 61 -1.33 14.82 0.74
N GLN A 62 -0.44 14.78 1.69
CA GLN A 62 -0.74 14.66 3.11
C GLN A 62 -0.29 15.89 3.88
N PRO A 63 -0.88 16.22 5.05
CA PRO A 63 -0.52 17.40 5.83
C PRO A 63 0.95 17.43 6.25
N SER A 64 1.54 16.27 6.56
CA SER A 64 2.91 16.17 7.04
C SER A 64 3.55 14.80 6.70
N ALA A 65 4.86 14.68 6.89
CA ALA A 65 5.57 13.41 6.77
C ALA A 65 5.13 12.36 7.83
N GLY A 66 4.53 12.81 8.93
CA GLY A 66 3.96 11.94 9.97
C GLY A 66 2.52 11.52 9.71
N SER A 67 1.81 12.16 8.78
CA SER A 67 0.42 11.82 8.45
C SER A 67 0.33 10.45 7.82
N ILE A 68 -0.78 9.73 8.07
CA ILE A 68 -0.94 8.34 7.65
C ILE A 68 -2.23 8.18 6.85
N ALA A 69 -2.15 7.62 5.65
CA ALA A 69 -3.29 7.15 4.88
C ALA A 69 -3.37 5.62 5.00
N LEU A 70 -4.42 5.10 5.61
CA LEU A 70 -4.76 3.69 5.62
C LEU A 70 -5.61 3.38 4.39
N ASN A 71 -5.10 2.53 3.52
CA ASN A 71 -5.75 2.09 2.29
C ASN A 71 -6.11 0.61 2.42
N ARG A 72 -7.38 0.32 2.57
CA ARG A 72 -7.90 -1.03 2.71
C ARG A 72 -8.56 -1.48 1.43
N VAL A 73 -8.17 -2.63 0.90
CA VAL A 73 -8.83 -3.25 -0.24
C VAL A 73 -9.96 -4.16 0.24
N THR A 74 -11.16 -3.89 -0.25
CA THR A 74 -12.38 -4.62 0.10
C THR A 74 -12.83 -5.61 -0.98
N GLY A 75 -12.24 -5.52 -2.19
CA GLY A 75 -12.50 -6.46 -3.28
C GLY A 75 -11.72 -7.77 -3.12
N ALA A 76 -11.95 -8.69 -4.06
CA ALA A 76 -11.39 -10.04 -4.00
C ALA A 76 -10.01 -10.20 -4.66
N ASP A 77 -9.55 -9.18 -5.40
CA ASP A 77 -8.32 -9.28 -6.18
C ASP A 77 -7.09 -8.81 -5.36
N PRO A 78 -5.93 -9.45 -5.53
CA PRO A 78 -4.69 -8.96 -4.96
C PRO A 78 -4.28 -7.61 -5.56
N SER A 79 -3.47 -6.86 -4.83
CA SER A 79 -2.89 -5.60 -5.31
C SER A 79 -1.63 -5.86 -6.13
N HIS A 80 -1.61 -5.34 -7.36
CA HIS A 80 -0.46 -5.40 -8.26
C HIS A 80 0.07 -3.98 -8.51
N ILE A 81 1.19 -3.64 -7.91
CA ILE A 81 1.85 -2.36 -8.04
C ILE A 81 3.01 -2.51 -9.03
N PHE A 82 2.81 -2.11 -10.27
CA PHE A 82 3.84 -2.09 -11.33
C PHE A 82 4.21 -0.66 -11.75
N GLY A 83 3.42 0.33 -11.35
CA GLY A 83 3.64 1.74 -11.59
C GLY A 83 4.28 2.46 -10.41
N THR A 84 3.91 3.71 -10.21
CA THR A 84 4.50 4.58 -9.20
C THR A 84 3.50 4.90 -8.09
N LEU A 85 3.89 4.64 -6.85
CA LEU A 85 3.18 5.06 -5.64
C LEU A 85 4.02 6.12 -4.92
N ARG A 86 3.46 7.30 -4.70
CA ARG A 86 4.13 8.41 -4.02
C ARG A 86 3.31 8.97 -2.88
N ALA A 87 4.00 9.43 -1.83
CA ALA A 87 3.40 10.18 -0.74
C ALA A 87 4.44 11.04 -0.03
N ASN A 88 4.05 12.23 0.39
CA ASN A 88 4.87 13.02 1.30
C ASN A 88 4.70 12.61 2.77
N GLY A 89 3.78 11.73 3.08
CA GLY A 89 3.56 11.10 4.38
C GLY A 89 3.67 9.57 4.31
N ARG A 90 2.97 8.89 5.20
CA ARG A 90 3.01 7.44 5.36
C ARG A 90 1.81 6.79 4.67
N VAL A 91 2.05 5.68 4.00
CA VAL A 91 1.01 4.90 3.33
C VAL A 91 0.94 3.50 3.97
N PHE A 92 -0.24 3.15 4.45
CA PHE A 92 -0.56 1.80 4.88
C PHE A 92 -1.45 1.17 3.82
N LEU A 93 -1.04 0.05 3.29
CA LEU A 93 -1.80 -0.72 2.30
C LEU A 93 -2.14 -2.09 2.89
N ILE A 94 -3.43 -2.34 3.02
CA ILE A 94 -3.99 -3.60 3.49
C ILE A 94 -4.72 -4.27 2.34
N ASN A 95 -4.29 -5.47 1.99
CA ASN A 95 -5.06 -6.32 1.09
C ASN A 95 -5.04 -7.77 1.56
N PRO A 96 -6.17 -8.31 2.06
CA PRO A 96 -6.23 -9.68 2.54
C PRO A 96 -5.97 -10.73 1.45
N ASN A 97 -5.99 -10.34 0.18
CA ASN A 97 -5.72 -11.25 -0.95
C ASN A 97 -4.25 -11.23 -1.40
N GLY A 98 -3.44 -10.36 -0.83
CA GLY A 98 -2.02 -10.22 -1.13
C GLY A 98 -1.64 -8.93 -1.84
N ILE A 99 -0.35 -8.60 -1.79
CA ILE A 99 0.24 -7.39 -2.38
C ILE A 99 1.53 -7.77 -3.10
N MET A 100 1.67 -7.31 -4.34
CA MET A 100 2.88 -7.46 -5.13
C MET A 100 3.37 -6.09 -5.62
N PHE A 101 4.56 -5.71 -5.21
CA PHE A 101 5.34 -4.64 -5.83
C PHE A 101 6.20 -5.30 -6.91
N GLY A 102 5.80 -5.17 -8.18
CA GLY A 102 6.42 -5.87 -9.28
C GLY A 102 7.71 -5.21 -9.77
N ALA A 103 8.46 -5.92 -10.59
CA ALA A 103 9.68 -5.40 -11.20
C ALA A 103 9.39 -4.10 -11.98
N GLY A 104 10.19 -3.06 -11.74
CA GLY A 104 10.03 -1.73 -12.33
C GLY A 104 9.06 -0.80 -11.56
N SER A 105 8.35 -1.30 -10.55
CA SER A 105 7.56 -0.43 -9.67
C SER A 105 8.45 0.48 -8.84
N ARG A 106 7.92 1.67 -8.52
CA ARG A 106 8.58 2.66 -7.67
C ARG A 106 7.64 3.11 -6.57
N VAL A 107 8.03 2.88 -5.34
CA VAL A 107 7.35 3.39 -4.14
C VAL A 107 8.28 4.44 -3.51
N ASP A 108 7.77 5.66 -3.33
CA ASP A 108 8.51 6.77 -2.74
C ASP A 108 7.60 7.45 -1.70
N VAL A 109 7.80 7.13 -0.43
CA VAL A 109 6.92 7.52 0.68
C VAL A 109 7.72 7.78 1.95
N SER A 110 7.18 8.53 2.91
CA SER A 110 7.85 8.74 4.21
C SER A 110 7.84 7.49 5.08
N GLY A 111 6.84 6.63 4.93
CA GLY A 111 6.77 5.31 5.59
C GLY A 111 5.78 4.41 4.88
N LEU A 112 6.02 3.11 4.93
CA LEU A 112 5.20 2.09 4.28
C LEU A 112 4.86 0.97 5.26
N VAL A 113 3.58 0.61 5.31
CA VAL A 113 3.14 -0.69 5.81
C VAL A 113 2.38 -1.38 4.70
N ALA A 114 2.80 -2.57 4.32
CA ALA A 114 2.08 -3.43 3.37
C ALA A 114 1.78 -4.76 4.07
N THR A 115 0.52 -5.09 4.19
CA THR A 115 0.10 -6.27 4.97
C THR A 115 -1.19 -6.89 4.45
N THR A 116 -1.37 -8.16 4.77
CA THR A 116 -2.62 -8.89 4.55
C THR A 116 -3.53 -8.88 5.78
N SER A 117 -3.03 -8.45 6.94
CA SER A 117 -3.78 -8.35 8.18
C SER A 117 -4.42 -6.98 8.33
N ASP A 118 -5.65 -6.93 8.81
CA ASP A 118 -6.40 -5.69 8.97
C ASP A 118 -6.35 -5.14 10.40
N ILE A 119 -6.73 -3.89 10.53
CA ILE A 119 -6.82 -3.12 11.78
C ILE A 119 -8.21 -2.48 11.87
N ARG A 120 -8.74 -2.35 13.08
CA ARG A 120 -9.99 -1.61 13.30
C ARG A 120 -9.76 -0.11 13.08
N ASN A 121 -10.71 0.54 12.44
CA ASN A 121 -10.63 1.99 12.21
C ASN A 121 -10.45 2.77 13.52
N GLU A 122 -11.18 2.40 14.58
CA GLU A 122 -11.09 3.03 15.89
C GLU A 122 -9.69 2.96 16.49
N ASP A 123 -9.02 1.81 16.35
CA ASP A 123 -7.66 1.60 16.84
C ASP A 123 -6.67 2.42 16.02
N PHE A 124 -6.80 2.39 14.69
CA PHE A 124 -5.97 3.18 13.79
C PHE A 124 -6.11 4.69 14.05
N MET A 125 -7.35 5.19 14.16
CA MET A 125 -7.62 6.61 14.41
C MET A 125 -7.12 7.06 15.80
N ALA A 126 -7.15 6.15 16.79
CA ALA A 126 -6.60 6.38 18.13
C ALA A 126 -5.08 6.24 18.22
N GLY A 127 -4.40 5.86 17.12
CA GLY A 127 -2.96 5.65 17.09
C GLY A 127 -2.49 4.29 17.64
N ARG A 128 -3.40 3.38 17.94
CA ARG A 128 -3.07 2.00 18.29
C ARG A 128 -2.88 1.20 17.01
N MET A 129 -1.64 0.94 16.65
CA MET A 129 -1.29 0.27 15.38
C MET A 129 -1.23 -1.25 15.59
N GLU A 130 -2.35 -1.84 16.00
CA GLU A 130 -2.53 -3.27 16.25
C GLU A 130 -3.28 -3.92 15.09
N PHE A 131 -2.55 -4.57 14.19
CA PHE A 131 -3.08 -5.34 13.07
C PHE A 131 -3.44 -6.74 13.58
N SER A 132 -4.64 -6.88 14.14
CA SER A 132 -5.08 -8.09 14.87
C SER A 132 -6.14 -8.89 14.11
N ILE A 133 -6.53 -8.47 12.92
CA ILE A 133 -7.52 -9.16 12.09
C ILE A 133 -6.76 -9.88 10.96
N PRO A 134 -6.52 -11.20 11.08
CA PRO A 134 -5.76 -11.93 10.08
C PRO A 134 -6.53 -12.05 8.75
N SER A 135 -5.79 -12.22 7.65
CA SER A 135 -6.41 -12.58 6.38
C SER A 135 -7.08 -13.96 6.47
N LEU A 136 -8.24 -14.08 5.84
CA LEU A 136 -8.90 -15.38 5.65
C LEU A 136 -8.22 -16.22 4.56
N ASN A 137 -7.29 -15.65 3.80
CA ASN A 137 -6.51 -16.35 2.78
C ASN A 137 -5.10 -16.67 3.33
N PRO A 138 -4.83 -17.90 3.79
CA PRO A 138 -3.54 -18.27 4.36
C PRO A 138 -2.41 -18.31 3.32
N GLN A 139 -2.75 -18.26 2.03
CA GLN A 139 -1.76 -18.18 0.94
C GLN A 139 -1.44 -16.74 0.52
N ALA A 140 -2.16 -15.76 1.08
CA ALA A 140 -1.89 -14.36 0.78
C ALA A 140 -0.51 -13.95 1.31
N GLY A 141 0.19 -13.16 0.53
CA GLY A 141 1.53 -12.72 0.87
C GLY A 141 1.84 -11.30 0.41
N VAL A 142 2.97 -10.79 0.85
CA VAL A 142 3.55 -9.54 0.37
C VAL A 142 4.86 -9.84 -0.32
N VAL A 143 4.95 -9.46 -1.59
CA VAL A 143 6.14 -9.67 -2.43
C VAL A 143 6.65 -8.33 -2.93
N ASN A 144 7.95 -8.09 -2.78
CA ASN A 144 8.64 -6.96 -3.41
C ASN A 144 9.66 -7.45 -4.42
N GLU A 145 9.51 -7.01 -5.66
CA GLU A 145 10.46 -7.18 -6.78
C GLU A 145 10.88 -5.82 -7.36
N GLY A 146 10.28 -4.73 -6.87
CA GLY A 146 10.50 -3.36 -7.31
C GLY A 146 11.45 -2.57 -6.40
N GLU A 147 11.34 -1.27 -6.47
CA GLU A 147 12.10 -0.33 -5.64
C GLU A 147 11.18 0.39 -4.66
N ILE A 148 11.48 0.27 -3.37
CA ILE A 148 10.81 0.96 -2.28
C ILE A 148 11.80 1.92 -1.64
N SER A 149 11.54 3.21 -1.72
CA SER A 149 12.32 4.28 -1.10
C SER A 149 11.53 4.92 0.03
N ILE A 150 12.10 4.91 1.22
CA ILE A 150 11.51 5.47 2.42
C ILE A 150 12.25 6.75 2.82
N GLY A 151 11.51 7.77 3.19
CA GLY A 151 12.09 9.02 3.70
C GLY A 151 13.01 8.80 4.90
N ASP A 152 13.88 9.77 5.17
CA ASP A 152 14.85 9.71 6.26
C ASP A 152 14.17 9.43 7.61
N ALA A 153 14.76 8.51 8.36
CA ALA A 153 14.25 8.04 9.66
C ALA A 153 12.82 7.42 9.61
N GLY A 154 12.31 7.12 8.41
CA GLY A 154 11.03 6.45 8.23
C GLY A 154 11.12 4.94 8.45
N TYR A 155 10.05 4.23 8.09
CA TYR A 155 10.04 2.78 8.19
C TYR A 155 9.32 2.11 7.02
N ALA A 156 9.75 0.89 6.69
CA ALA A 156 9.04 -0.03 5.82
C ALA A 156 8.75 -1.31 6.57
N ALA A 157 7.48 -1.72 6.61
CA ALA A 157 7.07 -3.00 7.17
C ALA A 157 6.27 -3.78 6.11
N LEU A 158 6.79 -4.92 5.71
CA LEU A 158 6.09 -5.89 4.88
C LEU A 158 5.76 -7.08 5.77
N VAL A 159 4.48 -7.29 6.09
CA VAL A 159 4.04 -8.30 7.06
C VAL A 159 2.85 -9.08 6.51
N ALA A 160 2.99 -10.39 6.42
CA ALA A 160 1.97 -11.32 5.94
C ALA A 160 2.37 -12.75 6.31
N PRO A 161 1.49 -13.78 6.16
CA PRO A 161 1.90 -15.18 6.28
C PRO A 161 3.10 -15.53 5.42
N HIS A 162 3.18 -14.96 4.22
CA HIS A 162 4.27 -15.14 3.27
C HIS A 162 4.84 -13.79 2.85
N VAL A 163 6.14 -13.57 3.12
CA VAL A 163 6.84 -12.34 2.70
C VAL A 163 8.08 -12.71 1.90
N ARG A 164 8.23 -12.08 0.73
CA ARG A 164 9.41 -12.21 -0.11
C ARG A 164 9.90 -10.85 -0.56
N ASN A 165 11.19 -10.61 -0.43
CA ASN A 165 11.83 -9.44 -1.00
C ASN A 165 12.99 -9.89 -1.91
N SER A 166 12.86 -9.64 -3.20
CA SER A 166 13.91 -9.78 -4.21
C SER A 166 14.19 -8.47 -4.95
N GLY A 167 13.49 -7.40 -4.57
CA GLY A 167 13.73 -6.04 -5.02
C GLY A 167 14.64 -5.27 -4.06
N VAL A 168 14.53 -3.95 -4.10
CA VAL A 168 15.34 -3.03 -3.29
C VAL A 168 14.46 -2.27 -2.32
N ILE A 169 14.88 -2.18 -1.05
CA ILE A 169 14.25 -1.32 -0.04
C ILE A 169 15.32 -0.38 0.51
N ASN A 170 15.18 0.91 0.21
CA ASN A 170 16.06 1.97 0.67
C ASN A 170 15.39 2.72 1.84
N ALA A 171 15.94 2.63 3.04
CA ALA A 171 15.46 3.34 4.23
C ALA A 171 16.65 3.96 4.98
N ARG A 172 17.07 5.13 4.53
CA ARG A 172 18.21 5.83 5.13
C ARG A 172 17.89 6.28 6.55
N LEU A 173 18.72 5.89 7.53
CA LEU A 173 18.50 6.12 8.96
C LEU A 173 17.16 5.57 9.47
N GLY A 174 16.48 4.76 8.66
CA GLY A 174 15.17 4.22 8.93
C GLY A 174 15.21 2.76 9.38
N ARG A 175 14.02 2.16 9.47
CA ARG A 175 13.84 0.76 9.87
C ARG A 175 13.14 -0.01 8.76
N VAL A 176 13.61 -1.24 8.50
CA VAL A 176 12.95 -2.18 7.58
C VAL A 176 12.60 -3.45 8.36
N THR A 177 11.36 -3.87 8.27
CA THR A 177 10.85 -5.11 8.87
C THR A 177 10.22 -5.99 7.79
N LEU A 178 10.66 -7.23 7.68
CA LEU A 178 10.03 -8.27 6.88
C LEU A 178 9.56 -9.34 7.87
N GLY A 179 8.26 -9.46 8.05
CA GLY A 179 7.68 -10.31 9.09
C GLY A 179 6.72 -11.36 8.52
N ALA A 180 6.94 -12.63 8.82
CA ALA A 180 5.96 -13.69 8.57
C ALA A 180 5.04 -13.78 9.80
N ALA A 181 3.85 -13.18 9.72
CA ALA A 181 2.89 -13.13 10.81
C ALA A 181 1.47 -12.88 10.30
N ASP A 182 0.50 -13.39 11.07
CA ASP A 182 -0.94 -13.16 10.84
C ASP A 182 -1.49 -12.00 11.70
N ALA A 183 -0.74 -11.56 12.69
CA ALA A 183 -1.05 -10.41 13.53
C ALA A 183 0.24 -9.78 14.06
N PHE A 184 0.25 -8.47 14.20
CA PHE A 184 1.41 -7.72 14.66
C PHE A 184 1.00 -6.34 15.17
N ALA A 185 1.90 -5.68 15.89
CA ALA A 185 1.77 -4.27 16.26
C ALA A 185 3.00 -3.50 15.78
N ILE A 186 2.82 -2.22 15.50
CA ILE A 186 3.90 -1.30 15.14
C ILE A 186 3.89 -0.17 16.16
N ASP A 187 5.06 0.12 16.70
CA ASP A 187 5.33 1.31 17.50
C ASP A 187 5.92 2.40 16.58
N LEU A 188 5.22 3.54 16.48
CA LEU A 188 5.49 4.63 15.51
C LEU A 188 6.13 5.85 16.15
#